data_73616e7520ad413c05fb5e559fc2c1ab
#
_entry.id   73616e7520ad413c05fb5e559fc2c1ab
#
_cell.length_a   1.000
_cell.length_b   1.000
_cell.length_c   1.000
_cell.angle_alpha   90.00
_cell.angle_beta   90.00
_cell.angle_gamma   90.00
#
_symmetry.space_group_name_H-M   'P 1'
#
loop_
_entity.id
_entity.type
_entity.pdbx_description
1 polymer ?
#
loop_
_entity_poly.entity_id
_entity_poly.type
_entity_poly.pdbx_seq_one_letter_code
_entity_poly.pdbx_strand_id
1 'polypeptide(L)'
;MKQIIVGIAILTTTFQSVAQNMDVFNQYNRELNTHSQNGMIALGSWGIGNIIVGTAGALTTQQGSTMFSFHLMNASWNVVNLGIALPAYFGARKRMNKEYDIPGSFKLQRQQETLYAINMAADVLYVGSGVFMQEFGNRYSNPNVRDSFKGMGYSLILQGGFLLIFDAVMLGVHKAHWNKNRANIWEQLEFNGTSIKWNIPSKK
;
A
#
# COMPACT_ATOMS: atom_id res chain seq x y z
N MET A 1 15.71 13.55 -53.75
CA MET A 1 16.26 14.03 -52.47
C MET A 1 15.20 14.62 -51.52
N LYS A 2 14.30 15.52 -51.94
CA LYS A 2 13.27 16.10 -51.06
C LYS A 2 12.33 15.07 -50.40
N GLN A 3 11.93 14.02 -51.11
CA GLN A 3 11.04 12.97 -50.55
C GLN A 3 11.71 12.06 -49.50
N ILE A 4 13.01 11.85 -49.58
CA ILE A 4 13.80 11.07 -48.61
C ILE A 4 13.95 11.90 -47.31
N ILE A 5 14.18 13.20 -47.43
CA ILE A 5 14.30 14.08 -46.25
C ILE A 5 12.99 14.20 -45.49
N VAL A 6 11.84 14.25 -46.18
CA VAL A 6 10.50 14.24 -45.53
C VAL A 6 10.23 12.89 -44.84
N GLY A 7 10.60 11.76 -45.43
CA GLY A 7 10.45 10.43 -44.83
C GLY A 7 11.29 10.25 -43.56
N ILE A 8 12.53 10.74 -43.56
CA ILE A 8 13.42 10.72 -42.40
C ILE A 8 12.90 11.65 -41.29
N ALA A 9 12.42 12.83 -41.61
CA ALA A 9 11.85 13.77 -40.64
C ALA A 9 10.58 13.21 -39.98
N ILE A 10 9.70 12.53 -40.73
CA ILE A 10 8.50 11.87 -40.18
C ILE A 10 8.88 10.69 -39.27
N LEU A 11 9.88 9.88 -39.63
CA LEU A 11 10.36 8.78 -38.80
C LEU A 11 10.98 9.28 -37.49
N THR A 12 11.80 10.34 -37.53
CA THR A 12 12.41 10.90 -36.32
C THR A 12 11.41 11.53 -35.38
N THR A 13 10.39 12.20 -35.91
CA THR A 13 9.32 12.79 -35.08
C THR A 13 8.43 11.73 -34.40
N THR A 14 8.16 10.60 -35.09
CA THR A 14 7.41 9.50 -34.49
C THR A 14 8.18 8.78 -33.39
N PHE A 15 9.50 8.59 -33.54
CA PHE A 15 10.34 7.97 -32.49
C PHE A 15 10.47 8.88 -31.26
N GLN A 16 10.66 10.18 -31.42
CA GLN A 16 10.73 11.12 -30.30
C GLN A 16 9.43 11.19 -29.51
N SER A 17 8.32 11.10 -30.18
CA SER A 17 7.00 11.18 -29.55
C SER A 17 6.62 9.92 -28.77
N VAL A 18 6.99 8.74 -29.27
CA VAL A 18 6.82 7.46 -28.53
C VAL A 18 7.69 7.45 -27.28
N ALA A 19 8.94 7.90 -27.34
CA ALA A 19 9.84 7.98 -26.21
C ALA A 19 9.32 8.96 -25.12
N GLN A 20 8.80 10.11 -25.50
CA GLN A 20 8.27 11.11 -24.57
C GLN A 20 7.01 10.62 -23.81
N ASN A 21 6.20 9.78 -24.44
CA ASN A 21 5.02 9.17 -23.82
C ASN A 21 5.38 8.07 -22.81
N MET A 22 6.39 7.29 -23.11
CA MET A 22 6.90 6.28 -22.17
C MET A 22 7.47 6.93 -20.90
N ASP A 23 8.10 8.12 -21.02
CA ASP A 23 8.63 8.84 -19.87
C ASP A 23 7.52 9.32 -18.90
N VAL A 24 6.38 9.78 -19.41
CA VAL A 24 5.24 10.18 -18.56
C VAL A 24 4.70 9.00 -17.76
N PHE A 25 4.55 7.81 -18.39
CA PHE A 25 4.11 6.61 -17.69
C PHE A 25 5.16 6.06 -16.73
N ASN A 26 6.42 6.12 -17.09
CA ASN A 26 7.51 5.73 -16.21
C ASN A 26 7.58 6.64 -14.98
N GLN A 27 7.37 7.95 -15.14
CA GLN A 27 7.28 8.88 -14.03
C GLN A 27 6.06 8.58 -13.15
N TYR A 28 4.88 8.41 -13.75
CA TYR A 28 3.66 8.04 -13.05
C TYR A 28 3.85 6.79 -12.18
N ASN A 29 4.42 5.73 -12.76
CA ASN A 29 4.67 4.48 -12.05
C ASN A 29 5.74 4.60 -10.97
N ARG A 30 6.76 5.43 -11.16
CA ARG A 30 7.74 5.75 -10.13
C ARG A 30 7.09 6.43 -8.93
N GLU A 31 6.29 7.47 -9.16
CA GLU A 31 5.56 8.18 -8.10
C GLU A 31 4.63 7.22 -7.33
N LEU A 32 3.87 6.38 -8.05
CA LEU A 32 3.02 5.36 -7.47
C LEU A 32 3.79 4.42 -6.53
N ASN A 33 4.93 3.92 -7.00
CA ASN A 33 5.77 3.02 -6.21
C ASN A 33 6.48 3.74 -5.06
N THR A 34 6.79 5.04 -5.21
CA THR A 34 7.31 5.88 -4.12
C THR A 34 6.28 6.01 -2.99
N HIS A 35 5.01 6.24 -3.32
CA HIS A 35 3.93 6.24 -2.33
C HIS A 35 3.83 4.89 -1.61
N SER A 36 3.85 3.79 -2.36
CA SER A 36 3.85 2.44 -1.77
C SER A 36 5.07 2.22 -0.87
N GLN A 37 6.27 2.63 -1.28
CA GLN A 37 7.48 2.50 -0.49
C GLN A 37 7.41 3.30 0.81
N ASN A 38 6.95 4.55 0.76
CA ASN A 38 6.78 5.40 1.93
C ASN A 38 5.75 4.83 2.92
N GLY A 39 4.67 4.26 2.40
CA GLY A 39 3.71 3.54 3.22
C GLY A 39 4.35 2.35 3.95
N MET A 40 5.17 1.55 3.26
CA MET A 40 5.85 0.43 3.89
C MET A 40 6.91 0.85 4.92
N ILE A 41 7.54 2.03 4.75
CA ILE A 41 8.38 2.62 5.80
C ILE A 41 7.53 2.95 7.04
N ALA A 42 6.37 3.56 6.87
CA ALA A 42 5.49 3.89 7.99
C ALA A 42 5.01 2.63 8.72
N LEU A 43 4.54 1.61 7.98
CA LEU A 43 4.12 0.33 8.57
C LEU A 43 5.27 -0.41 9.26
N GLY A 44 6.44 -0.44 8.65
CA GLY A 44 7.64 -1.05 9.22
C GLY A 44 8.11 -0.33 10.50
N SER A 45 8.08 1.00 10.51
CA SER A 45 8.42 1.81 11.69
C SER A 45 7.44 1.56 12.85
N TRP A 46 6.14 1.49 12.56
CA TRP A 46 5.12 1.07 13.52
C TRP A 46 5.43 -0.33 14.07
N GLY A 47 5.74 -1.27 13.17
CA GLY A 47 6.09 -2.65 13.54
C GLY A 47 7.29 -2.72 14.48
N ILE A 48 8.40 -2.06 14.13
CA ILE A 48 9.62 -2.03 14.95
C ILE A 48 9.34 -1.41 16.32
N GLY A 49 8.68 -0.26 16.36
CA GLY A 49 8.34 0.42 17.61
C GLY A 49 7.50 -0.49 18.55
N ASN A 50 6.50 -1.14 18.01
CA ASN A 50 5.63 -2.03 18.79
C ASN A 50 6.34 -3.35 19.21
N ILE A 51 7.27 -3.87 18.42
CA ILE A 51 8.09 -5.01 18.82
C ILE A 51 8.96 -4.62 20.03
N ILE A 52 9.62 -3.47 19.98
CA ILE A 52 10.46 -3.00 21.07
C ILE A 52 9.63 -2.76 22.35
N VAL A 53 8.57 -1.96 22.26
CA VAL A 53 7.71 -1.62 23.39
C VAL A 53 6.99 -2.86 23.93
N GLY A 54 6.47 -3.71 23.04
CA GLY A 54 5.78 -4.93 23.41
C GLY A 54 6.71 -5.93 24.10
N THR A 55 7.92 -6.12 23.58
CA THR A 55 8.91 -7.01 24.20
C THR A 55 9.32 -6.48 25.59
N ALA A 56 9.68 -5.19 25.70
CA ALA A 56 10.04 -4.59 26.97
C ALA A 56 8.89 -4.68 27.99
N GLY A 57 7.67 -4.39 27.56
CA GLY A 57 6.47 -4.49 28.40
C GLY A 57 6.18 -5.93 28.88
N ALA A 58 6.32 -6.91 27.99
CA ALA A 58 6.14 -8.32 28.37
C ALA A 58 7.21 -8.80 29.38
N LEU A 59 8.44 -8.32 29.27
CA LEU A 59 9.52 -8.66 30.20
C LEU A 59 9.36 -8.02 31.60
N THR A 60 8.63 -6.92 31.70
CA THR A 60 8.48 -6.14 32.95
C THR A 60 7.12 -6.32 33.63
N THR A 61 6.18 -7.03 33.00
CA THR A 61 4.84 -7.29 33.53
C THR A 61 4.69 -8.71 34.03
N GLN A 62 3.80 -8.91 35.00
CA GLN A 62 3.52 -10.23 35.58
C GLN A 62 2.89 -11.16 34.52
N GLN A 63 3.45 -12.35 34.38
CA GLN A 63 2.89 -13.40 33.51
C GLN A 63 1.44 -13.72 33.88
N GLY A 64 0.60 -13.91 32.87
CA GLY A 64 -0.84 -14.17 33.03
C GLY A 64 -1.67 -12.91 33.30
N SER A 65 -1.06 -11.72 33.45
CA SER A 65 -1.80 -10.47 33.57
C SER A 65 -2.30 -9.99 32.19
N THR A 66 -3.31 -9.11 32.25
CA THR A 66 -3.83 -8.42 31.05
C THR A 66 -2.73 -7.68 30.31
N MET A 67 -1.86 -6.96 31.04
CA MET A 67 -0.78 -6.18 30.44
C MET A 67 0.30 -7.06 29.80
N PHE A 68 0.68 -8.18 30.46
CA PHE A 68 1.61 -9.14 29.84
C PHE A 68 1.08 -9.64 28.48
N SER A 69 -0.17 -10.07 28.45
CA SER A 69 -0.80 -10.63 27.24
C SER A 69 -1.01 -9.57 26.16
N PHE A 70 -1.31 -8.32 26.54
CA PHE A 70 -1.34 -7.18 25.63
C PHE A 70 0.02 -6.95 24.97
N HIS A 71 1.07 -6.84 25.76
CA HIS A 71 2.42 -6.58 25.26
C HIS A 71 2.95 -7.73 24.41
N LEU A 72 2.75 -8.97 24.83
CA LEU A 72 3.17 -10.14 24.06
C LEU A 72 2.46 -10.23 22.72
N MET A 73 1.14 -10.05 22.70
CA MET A 73 0.35 -10.04 21.47
C MET A 73 0.77 -8.87 20.55
N ASN A 74 0.99 -7.68 21.14
CA ASN A 74 1.43 -6.51 20.41
C ASN A 74 2.79 -6.73 19.72
N ALA A 75 3.77 -7.29 20.41
CA ALA A 75 5.05 -7.63 19.82
C ALA A 75 4.91 -8.70 18.72
N SER A 76 4.18 -9.77 19.00
CA SER A 76 4.00 -10.91 18.08
C SER A 76 3.30 -10.49 16.79
N TRP A 77 2.21 -9.70 16.89
CA TRP A 77 1.48 -9.19 15.74
C TRP A 77 2.36 -8.32 14.83
N ASN A 78 3.19 -7.50 15.45
CA ASN A 78 4.06 -6.59 14.69
C ASN A 78 5.25 -7.28 14.00
N VAL A 79 5.62 -8.49 14.40
CA VAL A 79 6.51 -9.35 13.60
C VAL A 79 5.85 -9.68 12.25
N VAL A 80 4.54 -9.94 12.23
CA VAL A 80 3.78 -10.17 10.99
C VAL A 80 3.75 -8.89 10.15
N ASN A 81 3.43 -7.74 10.75
CA ASN A 81 3.43 -6.44 10.04
C ASN A 81 4.79 -6.14 9.41
N LEU A 82 5.88 -6.39 10.12
CA LEU A 82 7.24 -6.21 9.60
C LEU A 82 7.56 -7.21 8.47
N GLY A 83 7.09 -8.46 8.62
CA GLY A 83 7.19 -9.51 7.60
C GLY A 83 6.45 -9.16 6.30
N ILE A 84 5.41 -8.32 6.35
CA ILE A 84 4.70 -7.78 5.19
C ILE A 84 5.42 -6.53 4.66
N ALA A 85 5.78 -5.59 5.55
CA ALA A 85 6.34 -4.30 5.17
C ALA A 85 7.68 -4.44 4.43
N LEU A 86 8.58 -5.30 4.89
CA LEU A 86 9.91 -5.44 4.30
C LEU A 86 9.87 -5.96 2.85
N PRO A 87 9.23 -7.10 2.52
CA PRO A 87 9.14 -7.56 1.13
C PRO A 87 8.40 -6.57 0.24
N ALA A 88 7.33 -5.92 0.75
CA ALA A 88 6.56 -4.94 -0.01
C ALA A 88 7.39 -3.67 -0.31
N TYR A 89 8.21 -3.20 0.64
CA TYR A 89 9.16 -2.10 0.44
C TYR A 89 10.15 -2.41 -0.69
N PHE A 90 10.83 -3.55 -0.63
CA PHE A 90 11.79 -3.95 -1.67
C PHE A 90 11.11 -4.22 -3.00
N GLY A 91 9.90 -4.77 -2.98
CA GLY A 91 9.07 -4.95 -4.16
C GLY A 91 8.73 -3.62 -4.84
N ALA A 92 8.29 -2.62 -4.08
CA ALA A 92 8.03 -1.27 -4.59
C ALA A 92 9.30 -0.64 -5.17
N ARG A 93 10.43 -0.73 -4.46
CA ARG A 93 11.73 -0.24 -4.93
C ARG A 93 12.16 -0.89 -6.26
N LYS A 94 12.00 -2.20 -6.38
CA LYS A 94 12.31 -2.92 -7.64
C LYS A 94 11.42 -2.46 -8.80
N ARG A 95 10.14 -2.19 -8.52
CA ARG A 95 9.19 -1.72 -9.54
C ARG A 95 9.45 -0.30 -10.04
N MET A 96 10.16 0.55 -9.29
CA MET A 96 10.53 1.90 -9.75
C MET A 96 11.44 1.89 -10.99
N ASN A 97 12.24 0.83 -11.16
CA ASN A 97 13.15 0.67 -12.29
C ASN A 97 12.57 -0.20 -13.41
N LYS A 98 11.27 -0.52 -13.33
CA LYS A 98 10.60 -1.34 -14.33
C LYS A 98 9.77 -0.44 -15.25
N GLU A 99 9.91 -0.67 -16.55
CA GLU A 99 9.04 -0.06 -17.55
C GLU A 99 7.69 -0.77 -17.60
N TYR A 100 6.64 0.01 -17.75
CA TYR A 100 5.28 -0.48 -17.85
C TYR A 100 4.63 0.09 -19.10
N ASP A 101 3.91 -0.75 -19.80
CA ASP A 101 2.94 -0.32 -20.79
C ASP A 101 1.70 0.29 -20.13
N ILE A 102 0.83 0.86 -20.93
CA ILE A 102 -0.37 1.55 -20.46
C ILE A 102 -1.28 0.60 -19.65
N PRO A 103 -1.66 -0.59 -20.16
CA PRO A 103 -2.46 -1.54 -19.40
C PRO A 103 -1.79 -1.98 -18.09
N GLY A 104 -0.47 -2.15 -18.11
CA GLY A 104 0.32 -2.49 -16.93
C GLY A 104 0.28 -1.42 -15.85
N SER A 105 0.35 -0.14 -16.24
CA SER A 105 0.26 0.99 -15.33
C SER A 105 -1.11 1.07 -14.65
N PHE A 106 -2.20 0.94 -15.41
CA PHE A 106 -3.56 0.91 -14.85
C PHE A 106 -3.80 -0.32 -13.96
N LYS A 107 -3.28 -1.47 -14.36
CA LYS A 107 -3.35 -2.69 -13.55
C LYS A 107 -2.64 -2.50 -12.22
N LEU A 108 -1.45 -1.91 -12.22
CA LEU A 108 -0.68 -1.64 -11.00
C LEU A 108 -1.44 -0.68 -10.07
N GLN A 109 -1.97 0.43 -10.59
CA GLN A 109 -2.79 1.37 -9.83
C GLN A 109 -3.97 0.66 -9.17
N ARG A 110 -4.75 -0.07 -9.96
CA ARG A 110 -5.94 -0.78 -9.46
C ARG A 110 -5.58 -1.85 -8.42
N GLN A 111 -4.46 -2.55 -8.61
CA GLN A 111 -3.99 -3.54 -7.64
C GLN A 111 -3.68 -2.90 -6.28
N GLN A 112 -3.03 -1.73 -6.26
CA GLN A 112 -2.73 -1.01 -5.01
C GLN A 112 -4.03 -0.57 -4.33
N GLU A 113 -4.93 0.07 -5.04
CA GLU A 113 -6.21 0.51 -4.47
C GLU A 113 -7.05 -0.66 -3.94
N THR A 114 -7.12 -1.76 -4.68
CA THR A 114 -7.86 -2.96 -4.27
C THR A 114 -7.23 -3.59 -3.04
N LEU A 115 -5.90 -3.67 -2.96
CA LEU A 115 -5.18 -4.21 -1.82
C LEU A 115 -5.55 -3.47 -0.53
N TYR A 116 -5.41 -2.14 -0.52
CA TYR A 116 -5.75 -1.34 0.66
C TYR A 116 -7.24 -1.41 1.00
N ALA A 117 -8.13 -1.44 0.00
CA ALA A 117 -9.57 -1.57 0.27
C ALA A 117 -9.93 -2.94 0.90
N ILE A 118 -9.30 -4.03 0.47
CA ILE A 118 -9.49 -5.36 1.08
C ILE A 118 -8.91 -5.40 2.49
N ASN A 119 -7.73 -4.83 2.70
CA ASN A 119 -7.10 -4.76 4.01
C ASN A 119 -7.99 -4.00 5.01
N MET A 120 -8.56 -2.85 4.63
CA MET A 120 -9.51 -2.12 5.49
C MET A 120 -10.67 -3.00 5.97
N ALA A 121 -11.20 -3.87 5.11
CA ALA A 121 -12.25 -4.80 5.51
C ALA A 121 -11.73 -5.84 6.53
N ALA A 122 -10.51 -6.33 6.35
CA ALA A 122 -9.87 -7.23 7.30
C ALA A 122 -9.57 -6.53 8.64
N ASP A 123 -9.18 -5.25 8.63
CA ASP A 123 -8.88 -4.48 9.83
C ASP A 123 -10.11 -4.26 10.71
N VAL A 124 -11.28 -4.05 10.08
CA VAL A 124 -12.56 -4.02 10.82
C VAL A 124 -12.83 -5.36 11.52
N LEU A 125 -12.51 -6.49 10.87
CA LEU A 125 -12.61 -7.81 11.48
C LEU A 125 -11.62 -7.99 12.63
N TYR A 126 -10.41 -7.43 12.55
CA TYR A 126 -9.45 -7.48 13.65
C TYR A 126 -9.95 -6.71 14.86
N VAL A 127 -10.48 -5.49 14.66
CA VAL A 127 -11.10 -4.70 15.75
C VAL A 127 -12.27 -5.47 16.36
N GLY A 128 -13.18 -5.99 15.53
CA GLY A 128 -14.31 -6.80 15.99
C GLY A 128 -13.89 -8.05 16.77
N SER A 129 -12.86 -8.76 16.28
CA SER A 129 -12.28 -9.92 16.96
C SER A 129 -11.68 -9.54 18.31
N GLY A 130 -11.02 -8.38 18.41
CA GLY A 130 -10.49 -7.87 19.66
C GLY A 130 -11.59 -7.61 20.70
N VAL A 131 -12.70 -6.99 20.30
CA VAL A 131 -13.88 -6.80 21.17
C VAL A 131 -14.46 -8.15 21.58
N PHE A 132 -14.63 -9.06 20.62
CA PHE A 132 -15.14 -10.41 20.92
C PHE A 132 -14.24 -11.15 21.91
N MET A 133 -12.92 -11.06 21.78
CA MET A 133 -11.98 -11.72 22.71
C MET A 133 -12.12 -11.20 24.13
N GLN A 134 -12.34 -9.90 24.32
CA GLN A 134 -12.56 -9.33 25.65
C GLN A 134 -13.83 -9.89 26.31
N GLU A 135 -14.93 -9.93 25.57
CA GLU A 135 -16.19 -10.48 26.06
C GLU A 135 -16.11 -11.99 26.27
N PHE A 136 -15.45 -12.70 25.38
CA PHE A 136 -15.23 -14.14 25.52
C PHE A 136 -14.40 -14.45 26.77
N GLY A 137 -13.39 -13.64 27.06
CA GLY A 137 -12.58 -13.76 28.28
C GLY A 137 -13.40 -13.71 29.56
N ASN A 138 -14.46 -12.90 29.60
CA ASN A 138 -15.34 -12.78 30.77
C ASN A 138 -16.05 -14.09 31.16
N ARG A 139 -16.11 -15.08 30.28
CA ARG A 139 -16.72 -16.40 30.54
C ARG A 139 -15.85 -17.32 31.37
N TYR A 140 -14.57 -17.00 31.57
CA TYR A 140 -13.63 -17.82 32.31
C TYR A 140 -13.53 -17.41 33.77
N SER A 141 -13.66 -18.37 34.66
CA SER A 141 -13.47 -18.19 36.12
C SER A 141 -11.99 -18.07 36.49
N ASN A 142 -11.09 -18.65 35.69
CA ASN A 142 -9.65 -18.53 35.90
C ASN A 142 -9.16 -17.13 35.53
N PRO A 143 -8.63 -16.33 36.49
CA PRO A 143 -8.20 -14.98 36.24
C PRO A 143 -7.13 -14.86 35.15
N ASN A 144 -6.16 -15.77 35.13
CA ASN A 144 -5.08 -15.73 34.16
C ASN A 144 -5.58 -15.93 32.71
N VAL A 145 -6.55 -16.84 32.52
CA VAL A 145 -7.17 -17.07 31.21
C VAL A 145 -7.99 -15.85 30.80
N ARG A 146 -8.83 -15.35 31.69
CA ARG A 146 -9.65 -14.14 31.45
C ARG A 146 -8.79 -12.95 31.07
N ASP A 147 -7.75 -12.70 31.84
CA ASP A 147 -6.85 -11.55 31.67
C ASP A 147 -6.03 -11.69 30.39
N SER A 148 -5.65 -12.92 30.01
CA SER A 148 -5.00 -13.18 28.73
C SER A 148 -5.90 -12.81 27.53
N PHE A 149 -7.16 -13.25 27.52
CA PHE A 149 -8.09 -12.89 26.46
C PHE A 149 -8.31 -11.38 26.38
N LYS A 150 -8.45 -10.70 27.53
CA LYS A 150 -8.59 -9.24 27.57
C LYS A 150 -7.38 -8.52 27.01
N GLY A 151 -6.17 -8.91 27.41
CA GLY A 151 -4.95 -8.32 26.93
C GLY A 151 -4.76 -8.50 25.42
N MET A 152 -4.94 -9.71 24.91
CA MET A 152 -4.90 -9.98 23.47
C MET A 152 -5.97 -9.17 22.71
N GLY A 153 -7.20 -9.07 23.25
CA GLY A 153 -8.27 -8.28 22.66
C GLY A 153 -7.94 -6.80 22.57
N TYR A 154 -7.36 -6.21 23.62
CA TYR A 154 -6.91 -4.80 23.59
C TYR A 154 -5.82 -4.59 22.52
N SER A 155 -4.87 -5.53 22.40
CA SER A 155 -3.84 -5.46 21.37
C SER A 155 -4.44 -5.53 19.96
N LEU A 156 -5.39 -6.42 19.72
CA LEU A 156 -6.06 -6.54 18.41
C LEU A 156 -6.84 -5.27 18.03
N ILE A 157 -7.52 -4.65 19.01
CA ILE A 157 -8.20 -3.37 18.77
C ILE A 157 -7.20 -2.28 18.39
N LEU A 158 -6.08 -2.19 19.12
CA LEU A 158 -5.03 -1.22 18.83
C LEU A 158 -4.44 -1.44 17.43
N GLN A 159 -4.08 -2.67 17.12
CA GLN A 159 -3.46 -3.01 15.83
C GLN A 159 -4.44 -2.85 14.66
N GLY A 160 -5.65 -3.38 14.78
CA GLY A 160 -6.68 -3.23 13.75
C GLY A 160 -7.08 -1.78 13.54
N GLY A 161 -7.18 -0.98 14.62
CA GLY A 161 -7.46 0.46 14.53
C GLY A 161 -6.35 1.23 13.81
N PHE A 162 -5.08 0.95 14.13
CA PHE A 162 -3.95 1.54 13.41
C PHE A 162 -3.95 1.14 11.94
N LEU A 163 -4.08 -0.15 11.64
CA LEU A 163 -4.06 -0.67 10.27
C LEU A 163 -5.20 -0.09 9.44
N LEU A 164 -6.41 0.01 10.00
CA LEU A 164 -7.55 0.61 9.33
C LEU A 164 -7.30 2.07 8.93
N ILE A 165 -6.70 2.87 9.82
CA ILE A 165 -6.32 4.26 9.51
C ILE A 165 -5.21 4.27 8.46
N PHE A 166 -4.21 3.43 8.60
CA PHE A 166 -3.09 3.31 7.67
C PHE A 166 -3.57 2.96 6.26
N ASP A 167 -4.39 1.92 6.12
CA ASP A 167 -4.90 1.46 4.84
C ASP A 167 -5.86 2.47 4.20
N ALA A 168 -6.67 3.18 5.00
CA ALA A 168 -7.51 4.27 4.53
C ALA A 168 -6.68 5.45 3.98
N VAL A 169 -5.62 5.84 4.69
CA VAL A 169 -4.68 6.88 4.23
C VAL A 169 -3.99 6.47 2.95
N MET A 170 -3.48 5.23 2.88
CA MET A 170 -2.79 4.73 1.69
C MET A 170 -3.73 4.62 0.48
N LEU A 171 -4.97 4.17 0.68
CA LEU A 171 -5.99 4.19 -0.36
C LEU A 171 -6.26 5.61 -0.86
N GLY A 172 -6.37 6.57 0.06
CA GLY A 172 -6.54 7.99 -0.25
C GLY A 172 -5.38 8.55 -1.07
N VAL A 173 -4.13 8.25 -0.67
CA VAL A 173 -2.91 8.66 -1.38
C VAL A 173 -2.89 8.10 -2.81
N HIS A 174 -3.18 6.81 -3.00
CA HIS A 174 -3.20 6.21 -4.33
C HIS A 174 -4.33 6.76 -5.21
N LYS A 175 -5.53 7.00 -4.66
CA LYS A 175 -6.63 7.65 -5.38
C LYS A 175 -6.31 9.12 -5.74
N ALA A 176 -5.69 9.87 -4.82
CA ALA A 176 -5.27 11.25 -5.09
C ALA A 176 -4.22 11.30 -6.20
N HIS A 177 -3.24 10.37 -6.18
CA HIS A 177 -2.25 10.23 -7.24
C HIS A 177 -2.92 9.98 -8.61
N TRP A 178 -3.86 9.03 -8.68
CA TRP A 178 -4.64 8.77 -9.89
C TRP A 178 -5.41 10.02 -10.35
N ASN A 179 -6.16 10.67 -9.46
CA ASN A 179 -6.98 11.83 -9.78
C ASN A 179 -6.15 13.01 -10.30
N LYS A 180 -4.95 13.20 -9.75
CA LYS A 180 -4.01 14.24 -10.19
C LYS A 180 -3.51 14.00 -11.62
N ASN A 181 -3.24 12.75 -11.97
CA ASN A 181 -2.56 12.39 -13.21
C ASN A 181 -3.53 11.95 -14.33
N ARG A 182 -4.77 11.57 -13.99
CA ARG A 182 -5.72 11.01 -14.96
C ARG A 182 -6.01 11.91 -16.16
N ALA A 183 -6.12 13.23 -15.96
CA ALA A 183 -6.41 14.15 -17.05
C ALA A 183 -5.30 14.12 -18.11
N ASN A 184 -4.03 14.26 -17.68
CA ASN A 184 -2.88 14.18 -18.57
C ASN A 184 -2.78 12.83 -19.28
N ILE A 185 -3.20 11.76 -18.62
CA ILE A 185 -3.22 10.40 -19.20
C ILE A 185 -4.32 10.29 -20.25
N TRP A 186 -5.53 10.78 -19.96
CA TRP A 186 -6.65 10.72 -20.89
C TRP A 186 -6.48 11.64 -22.10
N GLU A 187 -5.88 12.82 -21.96
CA GLU A 187 -5.56 13.71 -23.06
C GLU A 187 -4.61 13.07 -24.10
N GLN A 188 -3.85 12.08 -23.70
CA GLN A 188 -2.95 11.33 -24.57
C GLN A 188 -3.61 10.12 -25.24
N LEU A 189 -4.85 9.79 -24.85
CA LEU A 189 -5.60 8.67 -25.38
C LEU A 189 -6.82 9.16 -26.17
N GLU A 190 -6.80 9.05 -27.50
CA GLU A 190 -7.99 9.22 -28.33
C GLU A 190 -8.59 7.87 -28.69
N PHE A 191 -9.89 7.74 -28.44
CA PHE A 191 -10.67 6.59 -28.86
C PHE A 191 -11.53 6.96 -30.06
N ASN A 192 -11.31 6.33 -31.23
CA ASN A 192 -12.02 6.61 -32.46
C ASN A 192 -13.07 5.53 -32.85
N GLY A 193 -13.52 4.73 -31.87
CA GLY A 193 -14.51 3.67 -32.05
C GLY A 193 -13.94 2.32 -32.53
N THR A 194 -12.79 2.31 -33.18
CA THR A 194 -12.13 1.10 -33.72
C THR A 194 -10.72 0.88 -33.19
N SER A 195 -10.08 1.93 -32.70
CA SER A 195 -8.73 1.89 -32.14
C SER A 195 -8.54 2.98 -31.09
N ILE A 196 -7.67 2.72 -30.13
CA ILE A 196 -7.18 3.73 -29.21
C ILE A 196 -5.97 4.39 -29.90
N LYS A 197 -6.10 5.67 -30.23
CA LYS A 197 -4.98 6.48 -30.71
C LYS A 197 -4.34 7.21 -29.54
N TRP A 198 -3.04 7.21 -29.54
CA TRP A 198 -2.24 7.97 -28.61
C TRP A 198 -1.98 9.37 -29.16
N ASN A 199 -2.58 10.39 -28.55
CA ASN A 199 -2.30 11.78 -28.90
C ASN A 199 -1.01 12.26 -28.24
N ILE A 200 -0.10 12.68 -29.07
CA ILE A 200 1.17 13.24 -28.67
C ILE A 200 0.99 14.75 -28.66
N PRO A 201 1.05 15.42 -27.50
CA PRO A 201 1.01 16.87 -27.48
C PRO A 201 2.24 17.42 -28.21
N SER A 202 2.01 18.10 -29.35
CA SER A 202 3.07 18.86 -29.98
C SER A 202 3.40 20.02 -29.05
N LYS A 203 4.63 20.14 -28.59
CA LYS A 203 5.11 21.37 -27.94
C LYS A 203 4.99 22.52 -28.95
N LYS A 204 4.18 23.53 -28.62
CA LYS A 204 4.32 24.86 -29.19
C LYS A 204 5.56 25.53 -28.62
#